data_bc1c3a4840ff59ae0318befb5c6db82e
#
_entry.id   bc1c3a4840ff59ae0318befb5c6db82e
#
_cell.length_a   1.000
_cell.length_b   1.000
_cell.length_c   1.000
_cell.angle_alpha   90.00
_cell.angle_beta   90.00
_cell.angle_gamma   90.00
#
_symmetry.space_group_name_H-M   'P 1'
#
loop_
_entity.id
_entity.type
_entity.pdbx_description
1 polymer ?
#
loop_
_entity_poly.entity_id
_entity_poly.type
_entity_poly.pdbx_seq_one_letter_code
_entity_poly.pdbx_strand_id
1 'polypeptide(L)'
;APGYTHKEYISMQDGKSQQERWEEAAAACNDFITTLGNKYPMDEYRLIRDYQNGEIIFDRRYGSTNTFEKNNYPVGYNLGQSGNTPSQNLVDAYEMIDGTPFDWNNPEHKSNPYANRDPRLAMSILTNNVEFKDRTIEAWTGGRDGKGVIHATRTGYYIYKFIDPNLDLLQNRTSVHHWVIMRYAEILLSYAEAMNEAYGPTGNVGYRLNAVRALNQVRNRVGVEMPAVPTAISKEELR
;
A
#
# COMPACT_ATOMS: atom_id res chain seq x y z
N ALA A 1 1.37 10.97 11.87
CA ALA A 1 0.61 10.22 12.85
C ALA A 1 0.01 11.19 13.86
N PRO A 2 -1.31 11.08 14.22
CA PRO A 2 -1.87 11.87 15.28
C PRO A 2 -1.04 11.64 16.56
N GLY A 3 -0.40 12.67 17.09
CA GLY A 3 0.42 12.57 18.28
C GLY A 3 1.88 13.02 18.16
N TYR A 4 2.40 13.16 16.94
CA TYR A 4 3.73 13.74 16.73
C TYR A 4 3.69 15.27 16.55
N THR A 5 2.88 15.93 17.35
CA THR A 5 2.88 17.38 17.44
C THR A 5 3.87 17.90 18.48
N HIS A 6 4.73 17.05 19.00
CA HIS A 6 5.70 17.45 20.02
C HIS A 6 6.81 18.30 19.42
N LYS A 7 6.75 19.59 19.68
CA LYS A 7 7.85 20.55 19.46
C LYS A 7 9.21 20.04 19.99
N GLU A 8 9.18 19.18 20.98
CA GLU A 8 10.34 18.58 21.64
C GLU A 8 11.12 17.60 20.76
N TYR A 9 10.47 16.95 19.76
CA TYR A 9 11.14 16.05 18.83
C TYR A 9 11.71 16.73 17.59
N ILE A 10 11.41 18.00 17.38
CA ILE A 10 11.99 18.79 16.32
C ILE A 10 13.33 19.35 16.82
N SER A 11 14.31 18.48 16.98
CA SER A 11 15.66 18.85 17.44
C SER A 11 16.51 19.51 16.35
N MET A 12 15.91 20.03 15.29
CA MET A 12 16.64 20.81 14.31
C MET A 12 16.79 22.24 14.83
N GLN A 13 18.00 22.57 15.24
CA GLN A 13 18.39 23.89 15.78
C GLN A 13 18.61 24.95 14.68
N ASP A 14 17.88 24.84 13.55
CA ASP A 14 18.00 25.77 12.43
C ASP A 14 17.04 26.97 12.51
N GLY A 15 16.25 27.02 13.58
CA GLY A 15 15.32 28.14 13.84
C GLY A 15 14.06 28.15 12.96
N LYS A 16 13.89 27.19 12.06
CA LYS A 16 12.73 27.14 11.15
C LYS A 16 11.46 26.74 11.89
N SER A 17 10.36 27.38 11.52
CA SER A 17 9.01 27.01 11.95
C SER A 17 8.56 25.70 11.31
N GLN A 18 7.52 25.09 11.86
CA GLN A 18 6.89 23.90 11.25
C GLN A 18 6.33 24.22 9.86
N GLN A 19 5.77 25.39 9.66
CA GLN A 19 5.27 25.87 8.38
C GLN A 19 6.38 25.89 7.32
N GLU A 20 7.51 26.52 7.61
CA GLU A 20 8.67 26.57 6.69
C GLU A 20 9.18 25.18 6.33
N ARG A 21 9.14 24.21 7.25
CA ARG A 21 9.53 22.82 6.96
C ARG A 21 8.58 22.12 6.01
N TRP A 22 7.27 22.35 6.15
CA TRP A 22 6.30 21.83 5.20
C TRP A 22 6.44 22.45 3.81
N GLU A 23 6.72 23.75 3.75
CA GLU A 23 6.99 24.45 2.50
C GLU A 23 8.24 23.89 1.80
N GLU A 24 9.32 23.65 2.54
CA GLU A 24 10.53 23.02 2.00
C GLU A 24 10.29 21.61 1.52
N ALA A 25 9.53 20.80 2.26
CA ALA A 25 9.18 19.45 1.85
C ALA A 25 8.34 19.45 0.56
N ALA A 26 7.36 20.36 0.47
CA ALA A 26 6.55 20.54 -0.73
C ALA A 26 7.41 20.99 -1.93
N ALA A 27 8.34 21.92 -1.72
CA ALA A 27 9.26 22.39 -2.76
C ALA A 27 10.17 21.27 -3.27
N ALA A 28 10.76 20.48 -2.39
CA ALA A 28 11.64 19.36 -2.75
C ALA A 28 10.89 18.28 -3.56
N CYS A 29 9.67 17.91 -3.12
CA CYS A 29 8.84 16.98 -3.87
C CYS A 29 8.41 17.54 -5.22
N ASN A 30 8.03 18.84 -5.29
CA ASN A 30 7.69 19.50 -6.55
C ASN A 30 8.87 19.52 -7.52
N ASP A 31 10.09 19.79 -7.06
CA ASP A 31 11.29 19.73 -7.88
C ASP A 31 11.49 18.34 -8.49
N PHE A 32 11.36 17.29 -7.69
CA PHE A 32 11.41 15.91 -8.20
C PHE A 32 10.32 15.65 -9.25
N ILE A 33 9.06 16.02 -8.97
CA ILE A 33 7.92 15.80 -9.87
C ILE A 33 8.14 16.50 -11.21
N THR A 34 8.65 17.73 -11.20
CA THR A 34 8.84 18.54 -12.41
C THR A 34 10.06 18.11 -13.22
N THR A 35 11.15 17.71 -12.58
CA THR A 35 12.40 17.35 -13.25
C THR A 35 12.51 15.88 -13.61
N LEU A 36 11.99 14.99 -12.79
CA LEU A 36 12.18 13.54 -12.91
C LEU A 36 10.86 12.75 -13.03
N GLY A 37 9.70 13.36 -12.79
CA GLY A 37 8.42 12.65 -12.77
C GLY A 37 8.13 11.87 -14.06
N ASN A 38 8.51 12.39 -15.22
CA ASN A 38 8.33 11.70 -16.50
C ASN A 38 9.24 10.46 -16.65
N LYS A 39 10.32 10.36 -15.87
CA LYS A 39 11.22 9.21 -15.88
C LYS A 39 10.66 8.03 -15.09
N TYR A 40 9.76 8.29 -14.16
CA TYR A 40 9.17 7.30 -13.26
C TYR A 40 7.65 7.30 -13.42
N PRO A 41 7.11 6.74 -14.54
CA PRO A 41 5.67 6.74 -14.78
C PRO A 41 4.94 5.92 -13.71
N MET A 42 3.73 6.35 -13.36
CA MET A 42 2.82 5.53 -12.56
C MET A 42 2.44 4.29 -13.36
N ASP A 43 2.67 3.12 -12.80
CA ASP A 43 2.39 1.84 -13.41
C ASP A 43 1.26 1.11 -12.67
N GLU A 44 0.80 -0.04 -13.17
CA GLU A 44 -0.19 -0.84 -12.47
C GLU A 44 0.30 -1.25 -11.07
N TYR A 45 -0.56 -1.10 -10.07
CA TYR A 45 -0.19 -1.40 -8.68
C TYR A 45 0.29 -2.84 -8.48
N ARG A 46 -0.34 -3.81 -9.17
CA ARG A 46 0.03 -5.23 -9.09
C ARG A 46 1.43 -5.54 -9.59
N LEU A 47 1.99 -4.70 -10.47
CA LEU A 47 3.32 -4.88 -11.05
C LEU A 47 4.45 -4.42 -10.12
N ILE A 48 4.15 -3.94 -8.94
CA ILE A 48 5.16 -3.48 -7.96
C ILE A 48 6.15 -4.59 -7.55
N ARG A 49 5.80 -5.84 -7.73
CA ARG A 49 6.71 -6.98 -7.51
C ARG A 49 7.68 -7.24 -8.67
N ASP A 50 7.47 -6.62 -9.82
CA ASP A 50 8.42 -6.66 -10.93
C ASP A 50 9.52 -5.62 -10.69
N TYR A 51 10.75 -6.09 -10.49
CA TYR A 51 11.90 -5.22 -10.26
C TYR A 51 12.28 -4.36 -11.46
N GLN A 52 11.69 -4.60 -12.63
CA GLN A 52 11.83 -3.78 -13.84
C GLN A 52 10.73 -2.72 -13.97
N ASN A 53 9.80 -2.65 -13.00
CA ASN A 53 8.73 -1.67 -12.99
C ASN A 53 9.28 -0.23 -13.02
N GLY A 54 8.84 0.56 -13.98
CA GLY A 54 9.33 1.92 -14.21
C GLY A 54 9.03 2.92 -13.10
N GLU A 55 8.05 2.63 -12.24
CA GLU A 55 7.69 3.48 -11.09
C GLU A 55 8.73 3.45 -9.96
N ILE A 56 9.59 2.41 -9.93
CA ILE A 56 10.56 2.20 -8.85
C ILE A 56 11.71 3.19 -8.99
N ILE A 57 11.92 4.01 -7.96
CA ILE A 57 13.02 4.97 -7.87
C ILE A 57 14.23 4.32 -7.21
N PHE A 58 14.00 3.60 -6.12
CA PHE A 58 15.04 2.92 -5.36
C PHE A 58 14.53 1.62 -4.75
N ASP A 59 15.26 0.54 -4.99
CA ASP A 59 14.99 -0.78 -4.44
C ASP A 59 16.26 -1.46 -3.93
N ARG A 60 16.09 -2.43 -3.07
CA ARG A 60 17.13 -3.38 -2.71
C ARG A 60 16.84 -4.72 -3.37
N ARG A 61 17.70 -5.14 -4.27
CA ARG A 61 17.58 -6.43 -4.95
C ARG A 61 18.34 -7.52 -4.21
N TYR A 62 17.78 -8.71 -4.26
CA TYR A 62 18.35 -9.93 -3.70
C TYR A 62 18.63 -10.93 -4.83
N GLY A 63 19.58 -11.82 -4.59
CA GLY A 63 19.81 -12.95 -5.49
C GLY A 63 18.56 -13.85 -5.59
N SER A 64 18.51 -14.66 -6.66
CA SER A 64 17.39 -15.58 -6.88
C SER A 64 17.27 -16.56 -5.71
N THR A 65 16.07 -16.60 -5.08
CA THR A 65 15.78 -17.45 -3.91
C THR A 65 14.31 -17.83 -3.86
N ASN A 66 13.95 -18.81 -3.07
CA ASN A 66 12.56 -19.16 -2.74
C ASN A 66 12.27 -19.04 -1.24
N THR A 67 13.18 -18.47 -0.49
CA THR A 67 13.06 -18.34 0.95
C THR A 67 11.86 -17.48 1.33
N PHE A 68 11.58 -16.43 0.55
CA PHE A 68 10.46 -15.54 0.83
C PHE A 68 9.12 -16.26 0.68
N GLU A 69 8.92 -17.04 -0.38
CA GLU A 69 7.70 -17.84 -0.60
C GLU A 69 7.57 -18.94 0.42
N LYS A 70 8.63 -19.69 0.72
CA LYS A 70 8.62 -20.72 1.79
C LYS A 70 8.17 -20.13 3.12
N ASN A 71 8.67 -18.96 3.46
CA ASN A 71 8.32 -18.31 4.71
C ASN A 71 6.90 -17.75 4.72
N ASN A 72 6.31 -17.39 3.58
CA ASN A 72 5.10 -16.58 3.52
C ASN A 72 3.91 -17.20 2.78
N TYR A 73 4.07 -18.29 2.02
CA TYR A 73 2.92 -18.99 1.49
C TYR A 73 2.01 -19.44 2.62
N PRO A 74 0.68 -19.47 2.41
CA PRO A 74 -0.26 -20.04 3.38
C PRO A 74 0.14 -21.47 3.73
N VAL A 75 -0.04 -21.85 4.98
CA VAL A 75 0.45 -23.11 5.54
C VAL A 75 -0.10 -24.36 4.82
N GLY A 76 -1.28 -24.28 4.24
CA GLY A 76 -1.88 -25.39 3.48
C GLY A 76 -1.31 -25.58 2.08
N TYR A 77 -0.32 -24.77 1.67
CA TYR A 77 0.43 -24.91 0.43
C TYR A 77 1.80 -25.52 0.69
N ASN A 78 2.33 -26.22 -0.31
CA ASN A 78 3.60 -26.93 -0.20
C ASN A 78 4.71 -26.02 0.35
N LEU A 79 5.31 -26.45 1.46
CA LEU A 79 6.40 -25.77 2.16
C LEU A 79 6.08 -24.34 2.69
N GLY A 80 4.81 -23.93 2.70
CA GLY A 80 4.38 -22.64 3.26
C GLY A 80 4.46 -22.61 4.78
N GLN A 81 4.87 -21.46 5.36
CA GLN A 81 5.06 -21.27 6.79
C GLN A 81 4.24 -20.11 7.37
N SER A 82 3.51 -19.36 6.56
CA SER A 82 2.63 -18.25 6.98
C SER A 82 3.33 -17.19 7.87
N GLY A 83 4.59 -16.87 7.57
CA GLY A 83 5.45 -16.08 8.46
C GLY A 83 4.96 -14.66 8.73
N ASN A 84 4.52 -13.95 7.68
CA ASN A 84 3.97 -12.59 7.82
C ASN A 84 2.48 -12.62 7.51
N THR A 85 1.67 -12.12 8.42
CA THR A 85 0.22 -12.10 8.26
C THR A 85 -0.31 -10.67 8.47
N PRO A 86 -1.13 -10.15 7.52
CA PRO A 86 -1.76 -8.85 7.64
C PRO A 86 -2.65 -8.75 8.88
N SER A 87 -2.70 -7.56 9.49
CA SER A 87 -3.63 -7.29 10.59
C SER A 87 -5.03 -6.94 10.07
N GLN A 88 -6.06 -7.10 10.94
CA GLN A 88 -7.42 -6.65 10.65
C GLN A 88 -7.46 -5.15 10.36
N ASN A 89 -6.71 -4.34 11.12
CA ASN A 89 -6.67 -2.89 10.92
C ASN A 89 -6.17 -2.51 9.52
N LEU A 90 -5.22 -3.27 8.96
CA LEU A 90 -4.77 -3.04 7.59
C LEU A 90 -5.87 -3.38 6.58
N VAL A 91 -6.61 -4.47 6.79
CA VAL A 91 -7.74 -4.84 5.92
C VAL A 91 -8.84 -3.80 5.99
N ASP A 92 -9.17 -3.31 7.18
CA ASP A 92 -10.21 -2.30 7.38
C ASP A 92 -9.85 -0.93 6.80
N ALA A 93 -8.56 -0.62 6.70
CA ALA A 93 -8.07 0.63 6.10
C ALA A 93 -8.28 0.74 4.58
N TYR A 94 -8.54 -0.37 3.89
CA TYR A 94 -8.95 -0.30 2.49
C TYR A 94 -10.41 0.18 2.41
N GLU A 95 -10.68 1.19 1.59
CA GLU A 95 -12.01 1.75 1.37
C GLU A 95 -12.94 0.78 0.63
N MET A 96 -14.22 1.10 0.58
CA MET A 96 -15.15 0.54 -0.40
C MET A 96 -14.82 1.10 -1.78
N ILE A 97 -15.25 0.41 -2.85
CA ILE A 97 -14.97 0.82 -4.24
C ILE A 97 -15.54 2.20 -4.60
N ASP A 98 -16.54 2.66 -3.88
CA ASP A 98 -17.14 3.99 -4.02
C ASP A 98 -16.36 5.08 -3.26
N GLY A 99 -15.28 4.73 -2.57
CA GLY A 99 -14.43 5.63 -1.79
C GLY A 99 -14.93 5.90 -0.37
N THR A 100 -16.01 5.23 0.08
CA THR A 100 -16.45 5.33 1.47
C THR A 100 -15.63 4.42 2.39
N PRO A 101 -15.44 4.77 3.68
CA PRO A 101 -14.81 3.91 4.64
C PRO A 101 -15.57 2.59 4.82
N PHE A 102 -14.84 1.50 5.04
CA PHE A 102 -15.45 0.24 5.46
C PHE A 102 -15.98 0.36 6.90
N ASP A 103 -17.20 -0.13 7.14
CA ASP A 103 -17.86 -0.07 8.45
C ASP A 103 -18.46 -1.44 8.83
N TRP A 104 -17.96 -2.02 9.94
CA TRP A 104 -18.48 -3.27 10.51
C TRP A 104 -19.91 -3.15 11.06
N ASN A 105 -20.41 -1.94 11.31
CA ASN A 105 -21.78 -1.70 11.73
C ASN A 105 -22.76 -1.68 10.55
N ASN A 106 -22.26 -1.54 9.32
CA ASN A 106 -23.07 -1.68 8.12
C ASN A 106 -23.33 -3.17 7.84
N PRO A 107 -24.61 -3.64 7.85
CA PRO A 107 -24.93 -5.05 7.63
C PRO A 107 -24.46 -5.59 6.28
N GLU A 108 -24.48 -4.78 5.22
CA GLU A 108 -24.02 -5.19 3.89
C GLU A 108 -22.51 -5.43 3.87
N HIS A 109 -21.72 -4.51 4.45
CA HIS A 109 -20.28 -4.66 4.59
C HIS A 109 -19.92 -5.89 5.42
N LYS A 110 -20.64 -6.10 6.54
CA LYS A 110 -20.41 -7.22 7.44
C LYS A 110 -20.74 -8.57 6.81
N SER A 111 -21.78 -8.64 5.98
CA SER A 111 -22.20 -9.90 5.33
C SER A 111 -21.23 -10.36 4.27
N ASN A 112 -20.53 -9.43 3.61
CA ASN A 112 -19.55 -9.71 2.56
C ASN A 112 -18.35 -8.76 2.64
N PRO A 113 -17.46 -8.92 3.65
CA PRO A 113 -16.49 -7.90 4.02
C PRO A 113 -15.37 -7.66 2.99
N TYR A 114 -15.27 -8.50 1.97
CA TYR A 114 -14.23 -8.40 0.94
C TYR A 114 -14.79 -8.00 -0.43
N ALA A 115 -16.12 -7.93 -0.58
CA ALA A 115 -16.75 -7.49 -1.83
C ALA A 115 -16.74 -5.97 -1.95
N ASN A 116 -16.67 -5.48 -3.17
CA ASN A 116 -16.75 -4.05 -3.49
C ASN A 116 -15.75 -3.19 -2.69
N ARG A 117 -14.55 -3.72 -2.47
CA ARG A 117 -13.46 -3.02 -1.79
C ARG A 117 -12.49 -2.40 -2.81
N ASP A 118 -11.69 -1.47 -2.35
CA ASP A 118 -10.52 -0.99 -3.07
C ASP A 118 -9.76 -2.16 -3.70
N PRO A 119 -9.51 -2.17 -5.02
CA PRO A 119 -8.83 -3.28 -5.71
C PRO A 119 -7.48 -3.65 -5.11
N ARG A 120 -6.80 -2.70 -4.45
CA ARG A 120 -5.52 -2.93 -3.80
C ARG A 120 -5.61 -3.92 -2.63
N LEU A 121 -6.79 -4.11 -2.03
CA LEU A 121 -7.00 -5.14 -1.02
C LEU A 121 -6.69 -6.53 -1.60
N ALA A 122 -7.35 -6.90 -2.69
CA ALA A 122 -7.16 -8.20 -3.34
C ALA A 122 -5.75 -8.36 -3.95
N MET A 123 -5.12 -7.26 -4.36
CA MET A 123 -3.75 -7.28 -4.89
C MET A 123 -2.68 -7.41 -3.79
N SER A 124 -3.04 -7.16 -2.54
CA SER A 124 -2.09 -7.12 -1.42
C SER A 124 -2.27 -8.24 -0.41
N ILE A 125 -3.50 -8.74 -0.24
CA ILE A 125 -3.90 -9.61 0.85
C ILE A 125 -4.74 -10.76 0.30
N LEU A 126 -4.37 -11.99 0.66
CA LEU A 126 -5.20 -13.17 0.45
C LEU A 126 -6.17 -13.31 1.63
N THR A 127 -7.46 -13.28 1.31
CA THR A 127 -8.55 -13.46 2.26
C THR A 127 -9.15 -14.86 2.15
N ASN A 128 -10.05 -15.20 3.05
CA ASN A 128 -10.77 -16.48 2.97
C ASN A 128 -11.57 -16.59 1.65
N ASN A 129 -11.62 -17.78 1.05
CA ASN A 129 -12.30 -18.11 -0.20
C ASN A 129 -11.72 -17.44 -1.47
N VAL A 130 -10.61 -16.70 -1.41
CA VAL A 130 -9.95 -16.19 -2.61
C VAL A 130 -9.11 -17.29 -3.27
N GLU A 131 -9.06 -17.30 -4.59
CA GLU A 131 -8.19 -18.21 -5.34
C GLU A 131 -6.72 -17.84 -5.16
N PHE A 132 -5.91 -18.84 -4.86
CA PHE A 132 -4.46 -18.74 -4.86
C PHE A 132 -3.85 -20.03 -5.42
N LYS A 133 -3.04 -19.90 -6.46
CA LYS A 133 -2.48 -21.03 -7.22
C LYS A 133 -3.59 -21.95 -7.78
N ASP A 134 -3.71 -23.13 -7.24
CA ASP A 134 -4.54 -24.23 -7.73
C ASP A 134 -5.82 -24.48 -6.90
N ARG A 135 -6.06 -23.67 -5.87
CA ARG A 135 -7.24 -23.79 -4.99
C ARG A 135 -7.57 -22.51 -4.27
N THR A 136 -8.71 -22.46 -3.61
CA THR A 136 -9.10 -21.38 -2.71
C THR A 136 -8.42 -21.47 -1.34
N ILE A 137 -8.22 -20.30 -0.72
CA ILE A 137 -7.76 -20.17 0.67
C ILE A 137 -8.88 -20.62 1.62
N GLU A 138 -8.54 -21.50 2.55
CA GLU A 138 -9.44 -22.04 3.58
C GLU A 138 -9.00 -21.53 4.97
N ALA A 139 -9.20 -20.23 5.25
CA ALA A 139 -8.71 -19.60 6.48
C ALA A 139 -9.64 -19.76 7.70
N TRP A 140 -10.78 -20.47 7.57
CA TRP A 140 -11.68 -20.75 8.69
C TRP A 140 -11.10 -21.79 9.66
N THR A 141 -11.67 -21.85 10.87
CA THR A 141 -11.27 -22.86 11.88
C THR A 141 -11.52 -24.27 11.35
N GLY A 142 -10.46 -25.06 11.22
CA GLY A 142 -10.50 -26.41 10.65
C GLY A 142 -10.23 -26.47 9.14
N GLY A 143 -10.14 -25.34 8.46
CA GLY A 143 -9.69 -25.27 7.07
C GLY A 143 -8.18 -25.52 6.94
N ARG A 144 -7.72 -25.86 5.72
CA ARG A 144 -6.31 -26.21 5.46
C ARG A 144 -5.33 -25.07 5.76
N ASP A 145 -5.80 -23.81 5.70
CA ASP A 145 -5.00 -22.60 5.96
C ASP A 145 -5.46 -21.91 7.26
N GLY A 146 -6.35 -22.53 8.04
CA GLY A 146 -7.03 -21.89 9.16
C GLY A 146 -6.54 -22.33 10.52
N LYS A 147 -7.15 -21.72 11.53
CA LYS A 147 -6.88 -22.01 12.94
C LYS A 147 -7.02 -23.52 13.22
N GLY A 148 -6.02 -24.09 13.86
CA GLY A 148 -5.91 -25.53 14.15
C GLY A 148 -4.78 -26.21 13.38
N VAL A 149 -4.31 -25.60 12.30
CA VAL A 149 -3.11 -26.05 11.57
C VAL A 149 -1.89 -25.37 12.18
N ILE A 150 -0.80 -26.14 12.38
CA ILE A 150 0.47 -25.58 12.88
C ILE A 150 0.97 -24.52 11.89
N HIS A 151 1.41 -23.38 12.38
CA HIS A 151 1.85 -22.22 11.61
C HIS A 151 0.74 -21.49 10.81
N ALA A 152 -0.54 -21.83 10.97
CA ALA A 152 -1.60 -21.08 10.34
C ALA A 152 -1.62 -19.60 10.78
N THR A 153 -2.15 -18.74 9.91
CA THR A 153 -2.36 -17.33 10.24
C THR A 153 -3.15 -17.17 11.55
N ARG A 154 -2.76 -16.17 12.35
CA ARG A 154 -3.51 -15.77 13.55
C ARG A 154 -4.61 -14.76 13.27
N THR A 155 -4.56 -14.11 12.12
CA THR A 155 -5.47 -13.04 11.73
C THR A 155 -6.52 -13.47 10.70
N GLY A 156 -6.36 -14.64 10.08
CA GLY A 156 -7.20 -15.11 8.97
C GLY A 156 -6.76 -14.58 7.60
N TYR A 157 -5.66 -13.85 7.54
CA TYR A 157 -5.13 -13.23 6.33
C TYR A 157 -3.73 -13.71 6.01
N TYR A 158 -3.36 -13.62 4.71
CA TYR A 158 -2.02 -13.91 4.22
C TYR A 158 -1.55 -12.77 3.31
N ILE A 159 -0.25 -12.54 3.25
CA ILE A 159 0.30 -11.53 2.32
C ILE A 159 0.22 -12.05 0.89
N TYR A 160 0.01 -11.13 -0.06
CA TYR A 160 0.05 -11.42 -1.49
C TYR A 160 0.97 -10.49 -2.27
N LYS A 161 1.07 -9.24 -1.87
CA LYS A 161 1.72 -8.15 -2.61
C LYS A 161 3.12 -8.47 -3.13
N PHE A 162 3.93 -9.20 -2.37
CA PHE A 162 5.33 -9.49 -2.70
C PHE A 162 5.59 -10.95 -3.06
N ILE A 163 4.57 -11.78 -3.05
CA ILE A 163 4.66 -13.21 -3.32
C ILE A 163 4.62 -13.46 -4.82
N ASP A 164 5.49 -14.34 -5.32
CA ASP A 164 5.36 -14.94 -6.63
C ASP A 164 4.44 -16.18 -6.56
N PRO A 165 3.17 -16.09 -7.02
CA PRO A 165 2.24 -17.21 -6.92
C PRO A 165 2.59 -18.36 -7.85
N ASN A 166 3.46 -18.16 -8.84
CA ASN A 166 3.80 -19.14 -9.84
C ASN A 166 5.01 -20.00 -9.44
N LEU A 167 5.65 -19.69 -8.30
CA LEU A 167 6.86 -20.41 -7.91
C LEU A 167 6.54 -21.84 -7.44
N ASP A 168 7.17 -22.84 -8.06
CA ASP A 168 7.11 -24.22 -7.63
C ASP A 168 8.20 -24.51 -6.60
N LEU A 169 7.77 -24.57 -5.33
CA LEU A 169 8.66 -24.83 -4.20
C LEU A 169 9.12 -26.28 -4.10
N LEU A 170 8.32 -27.24 -4.59
CA LEU A 170 8.70 -28.67 -4.59
C LEU A 170 9.85 -28.93 -5.55
N GLN A 171 9.85 -28.25 -6.71
CA GLN A 171 10.95 -28.30 -7.65
C GLN A 171 12.12 -27.37 -7.29
N ASN A 172 12.06 -26.76 -6.10
CA ASN A 172 13.07 -25.80 -5.64
C ASN A 172 13.32 -24.64 -6.62
N ARG A 173 12.30 -24.22 -7.37
CA ARG A 173 12.36 -23.06 -8.25
C ARG A 173 12.61 -21.82 -7.41
N THR A 174 13.29 -20.84 -8.02
CA THR A 174 13.67 -19.58 -7.37
C THR A 174 13.27 -18.40 -8.24
N SER A 175 13.01 -17.25 -7.61
CA SER A 175 12.77 -15.96 -8.29
C SER A 175 13.66 -14.87 -7.71
N VAL A 176 13.86 -13.81 -8.48
CA VAL A 176 14.55 -12.61 -7.99
C VAL A 176 13.57 -11.79 -7.18
N HIS A 177 13.93 -11.48 -5.95
CA HIS A 177 13.18 -10.60 -5.09
C HIS A 177 13.82 -9.24 -4.99
N HIS A 178 12.98 -8.24 -4.82
CA HIS A 178 13.42 -6.89 -4.50
C HIS A 178 12.52 -6.30 -3.41
N TRP A 179 13.10 -5.40 -2.63
CA TRP A 179 12.39 -4.62 -1.64
C TRP A 179 12.34 -3.17 -2.10
N VAL A 180 11.15 -2.69 -2.44
CA VAL A 180 10.95 -1.31 -2.87
C VAL A 180 11.12 -0.41 -1.65
N ILE A 181 12.09 0.49 -1.72
CA ILE A 181 12.37 1.49 -0.68
C ILE A 181 11.68 2.80 -1.04
N MET A 182 11.72 3.18 -2.32
CA MET A 182 11.08 4.41 -2.80
C MET A 182 10.51 4.21 -4.21
N ARG A 183 9.31 4.70 -4.44
CA ARG A 183 8.63 4.71 -5.74
C ARG A 183 7.89 6.02 -5.96
N TYR A 184 7.52 6.32 -7.20
CA TYR A 184 6.96 7.62 -7.57
C TYR A 184 5.64 7.94 -6.85
N ALA A 185 4.78 6.94 -6.59
CA ALA A 185 3.57 7.16 -5.80
C ALA A 185 3.87 7.69 -4.39
N GLU A 186 4.99 7.30 -3.76
CA GLU A 186 5.40 7.83 -2.46
C GLU A 186 5.77 9.32 -2.55
N ILE A 187 6.46 9.72 -3.61
CA ILE A 187 6.76 11.13 -3.85
C ILE A 187 5.47 11.94 -3.99
N LEU A 188 4.48 11.43 -4.75
CA LEU A 188 3.19 12.10 -4.89
C LEU A 188 2.41 12.19 -3.57
N LEU A 189 2.45 11.15 -2.73
CA LEU A 189 1.80 11.15 -1.42
C LEU A 189 2.51 12.09 -0.44
N SER A 190 3.83 12.06 -0.38
CA SER A 190 4.62 12.99 0.45
C SER A 190 4.41 14.45 0.00
N TYR A 191 4.31 14.67 -1.30
CA TYR A 191 3.96 15.97 -1.85
C TYR A 191 2.56 16.42 -1.43
N ALA A 192 1.57 15.51 -1.54
CA ALA A 192 0.19 15.81 -1.15
C ALA A 192 0.10 16.16 0.34
N GLU A 193 0.77 15.42 1.21
CA GLU A 193 0.85 15.71 2.64
C GLU A 193 1.49 17.08 2.89
N ALA A 194 2.67 17.33 2.33
CA ALA A 194 3.39 18.59 2.52
C ALA A 194 2.59 19.80 2.02
N MET A 195 1.96 19.70 0.85
CA MET A 195 1.09 20.73 0.31
C MET A 195 -0.14 20.97 1.17
N ASN A 196 -0.77 19.89 1.66
CA ASN A 196 -1.93 20.01 2.55
C ASN A 196 -1.55 20.70 3.86
N GLU A 197 -0.41 20.35 4.44
CA GLU A 197 0.06 20.97 5.68
C GLU A 197 0.47 22.44 5.50
N ALA A 198 1.18 22.76 4.42
CA ALA A 198 1.66 24.11 4.16
C ALA A 198 0.57 25.07 3.64
N TYR A 199 -0.30 24.60 2.74
CA TYR A 199 -1.16 25.46 1.94
C TYR A 199 -2.62 25.02 1.88
N GLY A 200 -2.96 23.90 2.54
CA GLY A 200 -4.29 23.29 2.48
C GLY A 200 -4.53 22.46 1.21
N PRO A 201 -5.69 21.77 1.13
CA PRO A 201 -5.99 20.76 0.11
C PRO A 201 -5.87 21.26 -1.34
N THR A 202 -6.28 22.51 -1.58
CA THR A 202 -6.32 23.12 -2.91
C THR A 202 -5.38 24.32 -3.05
N GLY A 203 -4.54 24.57 -2.04
CA GLY A 203 -3.59 25.68 -2.05
C GLY A 203 -2.71 25.64 -3.30
N ASN A 204 -2.47 26.84 -3.88
CA ASN A 204 -1.68 26.98 -5.08
C ASN A 204 -0.61 28.07 -4.88
N VAL A 205 0.64 27.66 -5.01
CA VAL A 205 1.82 28.52 -4.89
C VAL A 205 2.63 28.57 -6.19
N GLY A 206 1.94 28.44 -7.32
CA GLY A 206 2.56 28.38 -8.64
C GLY A 206 3.04 26.98 -9.05
N TYR A 207 2.83 25.95 -8.23
CA TYR A 207 3.12 24.57 -8.59
C TYR A 207 2.02 23.97 -9.48
N ARG A 208 2.41 22.98 -10.30
CA ARG A 208 1.49 22.31 -11.24
C ARG A 208 0.36 21.56 -10.54
N LEU A 209 0.66 20.96 -9.40
CA LEU A 209 -0.26 20.15 -8.61
C LEU A 209 -0.57 20.86 -7.28
N ASN A 210 -1.74 20.59 -6.71
CA ASN A 210 -2.05 20.81 -5.31
C ASN A 210 -2.17 19.45 -4.62
N ALA A 211 -2.42 19.43 -3.31
CA ALA A 211 -2.51 18.19 -2.52
C ALA A 211 -3.53 17.21 -3.08
N VAL A 212 -4.76 17.66 -3.33
CA VAL A 212 -5.86 16.83 -3.88
C VAL A 212 -5.50 16.26 -5.25
N ARG A 213 -4.91 17.04 -6.15
CA ARG A 213 -4.52 16.57 -7.47
C ARG A 213 -3.43 15.52 -7.41
N ALA A 214 -2.44 15.68 -6.53
CA ALA A 214 -1.37 14.70 -6.37
C ALA A 214 -1.90 13.38 -5.79
N LEU A 215 -2.75 13.43 -4.77
CA LEU A 215 -3.42 12.26 -4.21
C LEU A 215 -4.27 11.55 -5.26
N ASN A 216 -5.05 12.28 -6.05
CA ASN A 216 -5.92 11.72 -7.07
C ASN A 216 -5.15 11.03 -8.21
N GLN A 217 -3.92 11.41 -8.51
CA GLN A 217 -3.07 10.64 -9.42
C GLN A 217 -2.80 9.23 -8.89
N VAL A 218 -2.55 9.10 -7.59
CA VAL A 218 -2.33 7.78 -6.96
C VAL A 218 -3.63 6.96 -6.89
N ARG A 219 -4.76 7.60 -6.60
CA ARG A 219 -6.07 6.95 -6.52
C ARG A 219 -6.57 6.45 -7.88
N ASN A 220 -6.38 7.27 -8.92
CA ASN A 220 -6.88 6.98 -10.27
C ASN A 220 -5.86 6.23 -11.15
N ARG A 221 -4.85 5.60 -10.55
CA ARG A 221 -3.88 4.81 -11.33
C ARG A 221 -4.53 3.59 -11.96
N VAL A 222 -3.95 3.14 -13.08
CA VAL A 222 -4.44 1.96 -13.83
C VAL A 222 -4.53 0.73 -12.91
N GLY A 223 -5.67 0.03 -12.99
CA GLY A 223 -5.96 -1.16 -12.20
C GLY A 223 -6.36 -0.89 -10.74
N VAL A 224 -6.46 0.39 -10.33
CA VAL A 224 -6.98 0.81 -9.02
C VAL A 224 -8.26 1.60 -9.18
N GLU A 225 -8.21 2.71 -9.90
CA GLU A 225 -9.36 3.51 -10.36
C GLU A 225 -10.36 3.88 -9.26
N MET A 226 -9.82 4.20 -8.07
CA MET A 226 -10.65 4.67 -6.96
C MET A 226 -11.21 6.06 -7.25
N PRO A 227 -12.42 6.38 -6.76
CA PRO A 227 -13.03 7.70 -6.92
C PRO A 227 -12.10 8.82 -6.46
N ALA A 228 -12.15 9.92 -7.19
CA ALA A 228 -11.37 11.09 -6.85
C ALA A 228 -11.85 11.71 -5.53
N VAL A 229 -10.92 12.10 -4.70
CA VAL A 229 -11.20 12.95 -3.53
C VAL A 229 -11.68 14.30 -4.01
N PRO A 230 -12.80 14.83 -3.48
CA PRO A 230 -13.37 16.10 -3.91
C PRO A 230 -12.48 17.28 -3.51
N THR A 231 -12.53 18.36 -4.29
CA THR A 231 -11.77 19.58 -4.00
C THR A 231 -12.31 20.35 -2.79
N ALA A 232 -13.52 20.06 -2.34
CA ALA A 232 -14.14 20.68 -1.17
C ALA A 232 -13.78 19.99 0.15
N ILE A 233 -12.82 19.04 0.12
CA ILE A 233 -12.34 18.35 1.33
C ILE A 233 -11.62 19.32 2.27
N SER A 234 -11.79 19.15 3.56
CA SER A 234 -11.04 19.90 4.58
C SER A 234 -9.60 19.39 4.70
N LYS A 235 -8.74 20.20 5.32
CA LYS A 235 -7.35 19.83 5.61
C LYS A 235 -7.26 18.59 6.51
N GLU A 236 -8.15 18.49 7.48
CA GLU A 236 -8.22 17.40 8.45
C GLU A 236 -8.68 16.09 7.80
N GLU A 237 -9.66 16.16 6.91
CA GLU A 237 -10.15 14.97 6.18
C GLU A 237 -9.15 14.44 5.16
N LEU A 238 -8.26 15.30 4.64
CA LEU A 238 -7.22 14.90 3.69
C LEU A 238 -6.00 14.27 4.38
N ARG A 239 -5.84 14.41 5.69
CA ARG A 239 -4.81 13.76 6.51
C ARG A 239 -5.04 12.26 6.66
#